data_7d43dcde700210e184329f453feb82c0
#
_entry.id   7d43dcde700210e184329f453feb82c0
#
_cell.length_a   1.000
_cell.length_b   1.000
_cell.length_c   1.000
_cell.angle_alpha   90.00
_cell.angle_beta   90.00
_cell.angle_gamma   90.00
#
_symmetry.space_group_name_H-M   'P 1'
#
loop_
_entity.id
_entity.type
_entity.pdbx_description
1 polymer ?
#
loop_
_entity_poly.entity_id
_entity_poly.type
_entity_poly.pdbx_seq_one_letter_code
_entity_poly.pdbx_strand_id
1 'polypeptide(L)'
;NGEEHTTSETFATQKEADKRKKEIEYKKSIGKFEVPQCTTVKELIEEYVQIYGHDKWGVSTYSGNVALINNYILPTIGDTKLASINTHFMEKYYKDLLKMPAVKSTKNPDGTGTITESTVNEIHKVLRSCFRQAVKWDMMEKNPAVDATVPKAKKQEREIWTAEMLMQALEACDNKMLKIAFHLAFTATLRIGE
;
A
#
# COMPACT_ATOMS: atom_id res chain seq x y z
N ASN A 1 -15.28 33.63 -11.25
CA ASN A 1 -14.70 33.99 -9.94
C ASN A 1 -13.50 33.09 -9.74
N GLY A 2 -12.27 33.63 -10.00
CA GLY A 2 -11.05 32.91 -9.73
C GLY A 2 -10.73 33.04 -8.22
N GLU A 3 -10.81 31.94 -7.50
CA GLU A 3 -10.29 31.88 -6.14
C GLU A 3 -8.77 31.86 -6.22
N GLU A 4 -8.12 32.85 -5.62
CA GLU A 4 -6.66 32.86 -5.48
C GLU A 4 -6.26 31.85 -4.38
N HIS A 5 -5.70 30.72 -4.78
CA HIS A 5 -5.10 29.76 -3.85
C HIS A 5 -3.65 30.16 -3.60
N THR A 6 -3.33 30.52 -2.37
CA THR A 6 -1.96 30.82 -1.95
C THR A 6 -1.38 29.62 -1.23
N THR A 7 -0.27 29.09 -1.74
CA THR A 7 0.50 28.00 -1.10
C THR A 7 1.88 28.54 -0.72
N SER A 8 2.41 28.14 0.45
CA SER A 8 3.77 28.49 0.87
C SER A 8 4.63 27.24 0.99
N GLU A 9 5.83 27.29 0.39
CA GLU A 9 6.85 26.26 0.53
C GLU A 9 8.03 26.84 1.31
N THR A 10 8.55 26.10 2.31
CA THR A 10 9.70 26.51 3.11
C THR A 10 10.93 25.72 2.69
N PHE A 11 12.06 26.41 2.45
CA PHE A 11 13.32 25.79 2.00
C PHE A 11 14.42 26.03 3.04
N ALA A 12 15.39 25.12 3.11
CA ALA A 12 16.52 25.23 4.00
C ALA A 12 17.53 26.29 3.54
N THR A 13 17.59 26.57 2.23
CA THR A 13 18.52 27.55 1.65
C THR A 13 17.83 28.43 0.62
N GLN A 14 18.31 29.69 0.51
CA GLN A 14 17.86 30.65 -0.50
C GLN A 14 18.06 30.12 -1.92
N LYS A 15 19.15 29.39 -2.18
CA LYS A 15 19.46 28.82 -3.50
C LYS A 15 18.41 27.78 -3.93
N GLU A 16 17.89 26.99 -3.01
CA GLU A 16 16.80 26.04 -3.29
C GLU A 16 15.48 26.77 -3.57
N ALA A 17 15.16 27.82 -2.81
CA ALA A 17 14.02 28.64 -3.05
C ALA A 17 14.05 29.30 -4.43
N ASP A 18 15.18 29.88 -4.82
CA ASP A 18 15.36 30.52 -6.13
C ASP A 18 15.28 29.51 -7.29
N LYS A 19 15.80 28.29 -7.11
CA LYS A 19 15.67 27.21 -8.09
C LYS A 19 14.20 26.82 -8.28
N ARG A 20 13.49 26.67 -7.18
CA ARG A 20 12.06 26.31 -7.21
C ARG A 20 11.20 27.41 -7.83
N LYS A 21 11.52 28.67 -7.52
CA LYS A 21 10.85 29.83 -8.12
C LYS A 21 10.97 29.82 -9.65
N LYS A 22 12.21 29.64 -10.16
CA LYS A 22 12.45 29.57 -11.62
C LYS A 22 11.73 28.39 -12.28
N GLU A 23 11.67 27.25 -11.61
CA GLU A 23 10.92 26.09 -12.10
C GLU A 23 9.43 26.38 -12.19
N ILE A 24 8.84 27.02 -11.18
CA ILE A 24 7.43 27.42 -11.17
C ILE A 24 7.15 28.46 -12.29
N GLU A 25 8.01 29.46 -12.42
CA GLU A 25 7.91 30.47 -13.46
C GLU A 25 7.97 29.85 -14.88
N TYR A 26 8.87 28.89 -15.08
CA TYR A 26 8.96 28.14 -16.32
C TYR A 26 7.71 27.31 -16.58
N LYS A 27 7.22 26.55 -15.58
CA LYS A 27 5.97 25.77 -15.71
C LYS A 27 4.76 26.66 -15.98
N LYS A 28 4.69 27.85 -15.38
CA LYS A 28 3.65 28.86 -15.67
C LYS A 28 3.73 29.36 -17.13
N SER A 29 4.93 29.63 -17.62
CA SER A 29 5.13 30.15 -18.99
C SER A 29 4.70 29.17 -20.09
N ILE A 30 4.78 27.86 -19.81
CA ILE A 30 4.34 26.80 -20.74
C ILE A 30 2.90 26.30 -20.49
N GLY A 31 2.15 26.98 -19.57
CA GLY A 31 0.77 26.61 -19.24
C GLY A 31 0.60 25.27 -18.52
N LYS A 32 1.68 24.71 -17.96
CA LYS A 32 1.70 23.43 -17.24
C LYS A 32 1.77 23.57 -15.72
N PHE A 33 1.54 24.78 -15.20
CA PHE A 33 1.54 24.97 -13.76
C PHE A 33 0.13 24.76 -13.21
N GLU A 34 -0.05 23.63 -12.54
CA GLU A 34 -1.19 23.40 -11.66
C GLU A 34 -0.70 23.46 -10.22
N VAL A 35 -1.47 24.09 -9.34
CA VAL A 35 -1.17 24.09 -7.90
C VAL A 35 -1.37 22.65 -7.43
N PRO A 36 -0.37 22.00 -6.82
CA PRO A 36 -0.54 20.64 -6.33
C PRO A 36 -1.68 20.62 -5.30
N GLN A 37 -2.74 19.87 -5.58
CA GLN A 37 -3.87 19.73 -4.68
C GLN A 37 -3.48 18.93 -3.42
N CYS A 38 -2.52 18.00 -3.57
CA CYS A 38 -1.97 17.21 -2.47
C CYS A 38 -0.49 17.52 -2.26
N THR A 39 -0.12 17.86 -1.03
CA THR A 39 1.27 18.15 -0.65
C THR A 39 1.88 17.03 0.19
N THR A 40 1.07 16.24 0.88
CA THR A 40 1.46 15.17 1.78
C THR A 40 1.02 13.79 1.29
N VAL A 41 1.67 12.75 1.81
CA VAL A 41 1.27 11.35 1.54
C VAL A 41 -0.14 11.07 2.01
N LYS A 42 -0.54 11.65 3.15
CA LYS A 42 -1.88 11.47 3.71
C LYS A 42 -2.94 11.98 2.74
N GLU A 43 -2.83 13.23 2.30
CA GLU A 43 -3.77 13.85 1.35
C GLU A 43 -3.87 13.03 0.06
N LEU A 44 -2.73 12.60 -0.49
CA LEU A 44 -2.70 11.76 -1.68
C LEU A 44 -3.42 10.42 -1.48
N ILE A 45 -3.19 9.75 -0.35
CA ILE A 45 -3.80 8.45 -0.07
C ILE A 45 -5.29 8.59 0.16
N GLU A 46 -5.73 9.60 0.88
CA GLU A 46 -7.14 9.88 1.14
C GLU A 46 -7.90 10.10 -0.19
N GLU A 47 -7.35 10.94 -1.08
CA GLU A 47 -7.92 11.18 -2.41
C GLU A 47 -7.90 9.91 -3.27
N TYR A 48 -6.79 9.16 -3.26
CA TYR A 48 -6.68 7.90 -4.00
C TYR A 48 -7.71 6.86 -3.55
N VAL A 49 -7.90 6.70 -2.24
CA VAL A 49 -8.88 5.77 -1.68
C VAL A 49 -10.30 6.22 -1.99
N GLN A 50 -10.58 7.52 -1.93
CA GLN A 50 -11.89 8.07 -2.24
C GLN A 50 -12.28 7.85 -3.71
N ILE A 51 -11.35 8.07 -4.64
CA ILE A 51 -11.64 7.97 -6.10
C ILE A 51 -11.60 6.52 -6.57
N TYR A 52 -10.67 5.71 -6.06
CA TYR A 52 -10.42 4.36 -6.60
C TYR A 52 -10.70 3.22 -5.65
N GLY A 53 -10.68 3.48 -4.33
CA GLY A 53 -10.77 2.41 -3.35
C GLY A 53 -12.08 1.64 -3.42
N HIS A 54 -13.20 2.33 -3.57
CA HIS A 54 -14.52 1.70 -3.62
C HIS A 54 -14.80 1.02 -4.97
N ASP A 55 -14.35 1.61 -6.07
CA ASP A 55 -14.72 1.15 -7.42
C ASP A 55 -13.80 0.06 -7.95
N LYS A 56 -12.50 0.08 -7.58
CA LYS A 56 -11.50 -0.84 -8.13
C LYS A 56 -11.14 -2.00 -7.22
N TRP A 57 -11.36 -1.87 -5.92
CA TRP A 57 -11.00 -2.92 -4.97
C TRP A 57 -12.22 -3.75 -4.59
N GLY A 58 -12.11 -5.06 -4.72
CA GLY A 58 -13.10 -5.95 -4.12
C GLY A 58 -13.13 -5.78 -2.59
N VAL A 59 -14.24 -6.11 -1.95
CA VAL A 59 -14.50 -5.85 -0.51
C VAL A 59 -13.36 -6.29 0.40
N SER A 60 -12.83 -7.49 0.20
CA SER A 60 -11.70 -8.02 0.99
C SER A 60 -10.40 -7.23 0.77
N THR A 61 -10.12 -6.85 -0.48
CA THR A 61 -8.94 -6.05 -0.84
C THR A 61 -9.03 -4.65 -0.25
N TYR A 62 -10.21 -4.03 -0.30
CA TYR A 62 -10.47 -2.73 0.29
C TYR A 62 -10.18 -2.73 1.79
N SER A 63 -10.80 -3.67 2.52
CA SER A 63 -10.60 -3.81 3.97
C SER A 63 -9.12 -4.03 4.32
N GLY A 64 -8.42 -4.90 3.58
CA GLY A 64 -7.00 -5.17 3.78
C GLY A 64 -6.12 -3.94 3.52
N ASN A 65 -6.34 -3.24 2.42
CA ASN A 65 -5.56 -2.05 2.05
C ASN A 65 -5.79 -0.90 3.04
N VAL A 66 -7.05 -0.65 3.44
CA VAL A 66 -7.39 0.38 4.44
C VAL A 66 -6.73 0.07 5.79
N ALA A 67 -6.70 -1.20 6.21
CA ALA A 67 -6.01 -1.61 7.43
C ALA A 67 -4.50 -1.35 7.34
N LEU A 68 -3.85 -1.65 6.21
CA LEU A 68 -2.42 -1.36 6.01
C LEU A 68 -2.15 0.16 6.02
N ILE A 69 -3.00 0.93 5.36
CA ILE A 69 -2.91 2.39 5.33
C ILE A 69 -2.98 2.97 6.73
N ASN A 70 -4.01 2.63 7.49
CA ASN A 70 -4.27 3.22 8.81
C ASN A 70 -3.27 2.75 9.87
N ASN A 71 -2.82 1.49 9.81
CA ASN A 71 -1.95 0.94 10.83
C ASN A 71 -0.46 1.23 10.60
N TYR A 72 -0.03 1.36 9.34
CA TYR A 72 1.39 1.41 9.02
C TYR A 72 1.81 2.62 8.18
N ILE A 73 1.00 3.07 7.22
CA ILE A 73 1.41 4.12 6.30
C ILE A 73 1.16 5.51 6.91
N LEU A 74 -0.08 5.81 7.27
CA LEU A 74 -0.43 7.13 7.79
C LEU A 74 0.30 7.50 9.08
N PRO A 75 0.46 6.59 10.07
CA PRO A 75 1.18 6.93 11.30
C PRO A 75 2.67 7.19 11.12
N THR A 76 3.26 6.71 10.03
CA THR A 76 4.72 6.75 9.82
C THR A 76 5.16 7.80 8.82
N ILE A 77 4.51 7.85 7.67
CA ILE A 77 4.89 8.73 6.55
C ILE A 77 3.73 9.64 6.09
N GLY A 78 2.58 9.61 6.77
CA GLY A 78 1.41 10.39 6.36
C GLY A 78 1.68 11.87 6.19
N ASP A 79 2.38 12.49 7.12
CA ASP A 79 2.71 13.91 7.10
C ASP A 79 3.94 14.25 6.23
N THR A 80 4.55 13.25 5.60
CA THR A 80 5.71 13.46 4.74
C THR A 80 5.29 14.15 3.45
N LYS A 81 6.03 15.19 3.05
CA LYS A 81 5.79 15.90 1.78
C LYS A 81 6.12 14.99 0.60
N LEU A 82 5.26 14.96 -0.41
CA LEU A 82 5.48 14.17 -1.63
C LEU A 82 6.80 14.48 -2.32
N ALA A 83 7.20 15.75 -2.34
CA ALA A 83 8.47 16.21 -2.92
C ALA A 83 9.72 15.61 -2.24
N SER A 84 9.64 15.18 -0.99
CA SER A 84 10.76 14.57 -0.25
C SER A 84 10.87 13.06 -0.42
N ILE A 85 9.87 12.43 -1.05
CA ILE A 85 9.86 10.98 -1.23
C ILE A 85 10.65 10.61 -2.49
N ASN A 86 11.73 9.91 -2.29
CA ASN A 86 12.56 9.34 -3.35
C ASN A 86 12.79 7.84 -3.12
N THR A 87 13.46 7.17 -4.04
CA THR A 87 13.72 5.72 -3.96
C THR A 87 14.49 5.34 -2.68
N HIS A 88 15.49 6.14 -2.30
CA HIS A 88 16.26 5.90 -1.08
C HIS A 88 15.40 6.03 0.20
N PHE A 89 14.49 7.03 0.23
CA PHE A 89 13.51 7.18 1.30
C PHE A 89 12.64 5.92 1.42
N MET A 90 12.14 5.40 0.30
CA MET A 90 11.30 4.20 0.29
C MET A 90 12.04 2.96 0.81
N GLU A 91 13.29 2.76 0.41
CA GLU A 91 14.10 1.64 0.90
C GLU A 91 14.39 1.73 2.40
N LYS A 92 14.67 2.92 2.91
CA LYS A 92 14.84 3.16 4.35
C LYS A 92 13.55 2.89 5.10
N TYR A 93 12.43 3.40 4.59
CA TYR A 93 11.10 3.18 5.15
C TYR A 93 10.77 1.68 5.28
N TYR A 94 11.03 0.87 4.24
CA TYR A 94 10.80 -0.57 4.31
C TYR A 94 11.66 -1.28 5.36
N LYS A 95 12.90 -0.85 5.57
CA LYS A 95 13.76 -1.37 6.64
C LYS A 95 13.23 -0.99 8.03
N ASP A 96 12.70 0.22 8.17
CA ASP A 96 12.16 0.67 9.45
C ASP A 96 10.82 0.00 9.77
N LEU A 97 9.98 -0.27 8.76
CA LEU A 97 8.76 -1.07 8.91
C LEU A 97 9.04 -2.45 9.54
N LEU A 98 10.11 -3.14 9.13
CA LEU A 98 10.45 -4.47 9.70
C LEU A 98 10.75 -4.45 11.21
N LYS A 99 11.06 -3.28 11.77
CA LYS A 99 11.31 -3.11 13.21
C LYS A 99 10.04 -2.76 13.99
N MET A 100 8.95 -2.40 13.29
CA MET A 100 7.70 -2.01 13.92
C MET A 100 6.94 -3.21 14.47
N PRO A 101 6.21 -3.04 15.58
CA PRO A 101 5.35 -4.09 16.11
C PRO A 101 4.23 -4.44 15.12
N ALA A 102 3.92 -5.72 15.03
CA ALA A 102 2.78 -6.19 14.26
C ALA A 102 1.47 -5.83 14.97
N VAL A 103 0.48 -5.40 14.20
CA VAL A 103 -0.88 -5.12 14.72
C VAL A 103 -1.70 -6.41 14.72
N LYS A 104 -2.61 -6.54 15.68
CA LYS A 104 -3.56 -7.66 15.75
C LYS A 104 -4.34 -7.77 14.43
N SER A 105 -4.41 -8.98 13.92
CA SER A 105 -5.11 -9.31 12.67
C SER A 105 -5.62 -10.74 12.71
N THR A 106 -6.44 -11.12 11.74
CA THR A 106 -6.89 -12.51 11.60
C THR A 106 -5.74 -13.51 11.49
N LYS A 107 -4.60 -13.09 10.90
CA LYS A 107 -3.39 -13.93 10.76
C LYS A 107 -2.44 -13.84 11.96
N ASN A 108 -2.60 -12.84 12.80
CA ASN A 108 -1.81 -12.60 14.01
C ASN A 108 -2.75 -12.10 15.12
N PRO A 109 -3.56 -13.00 15.72
CA PRO A 109 -4.59 -12.62 16.69
C PRO A 109 -4.03 -11.95 17.95
N ASP A 110 -2.82 -12.34 18.35
CA ASP A 110 -2.17 -11.83 19.56
C ASP A 110 -1.44 -10.50 19.32
N GLY A 111 -1.17 -10.15 18.06
CA GLY A 111 -0.41 -8.95 17.68
C GLY A 111 1.05 -9.02 18.15
N THR A 112 1.60 -10.23 18.29
CA THR A 112 2.98 -10.44 18.77
C THR A 112 3.99 -10.33 17.63
N GLY A 113 5.24 -9.96 17.97
CA GLY A 113 6.34 -9.88 17.03
C GLY A 113 6.36 -8.59 16.21
N THR A 114 7.17 -8.59 15.17
CA THR A 114 7.34 -7.46 14.24
C THR A 114 6.66 -7.73 12.90
N ILE A 115 6.54 -6.68 12.09
CA ILE A 115 6.00 -6.76 10.72
C ILE A 115 6.88 -7.70 9.89
N THR A 116 6.24 -8.59 9.12
CA THR A 116 6.92 -9.52 8.23
C THR A 116 7.24 -8.88 6.87
N GLU A 117 8.22 -9.44 6.15
CA GLU A 117 8.55 -9.02 4.79
C GLU A 117 7.34 -9.15 3.83
N SER A 118 6.46 -10.12 4.08
CA SER A 118 5.21 -10.27 3.32
C SER A 118 4.31 -9.05 3.51
N THR A 119 4.16 -8.55 4.74
CA THR A 119 3.37 -7.34 5.03
C THR A 119 4.00 -6.10 4.39
N VAL A 120 5.33 -5.96 4.44
CA VAL A 120 6.05 -4.87 3.76
C VAL A 120 5.81 -4.91 2.25
N ASN A 121 5.78 -6.11 1.64
CA ASN A 121 5.45 -6.26 0.22
C ASN A 121 4.01 -5.80 -0.11
N GLU A 122 3.04 -6.09 0.75
CA GLU A 122 1.67 -5.59 0.54
C GLU A 122 1.60 -4.07 0.68
N ILE A 123 2.27 -3.48 1.67
CA ILE A 123 2.39 -2.02 1.82
C ILE A 123 3.05 -1.40 0.57
N HIS A 124 4.13 -2.01 0.06
CA HIS A 124 4.77 -1.58 -1.18
C HIS A 124 3.81 -1.56 -2.36
N LYS A 125 2.98 -2.60 -2.53
CA LYS A 125 2.00 -2.67 -3.63
C LYS A 125 0.99 -1.52 -3.56
N VAL A 126 0.49 -1.22 -2.36
CA VAL A 126 -0.44 -0.09 -2.13
C VAL A 126 0.23 1.23 -2.49
N LEU A 127 1.41 1.52 -1.94
CA LEU A 127 2.16 2.75 -2.22
C LEU A 127 2.56 2.88 -3.68
N ARG A 128 3.04 1.80 -4.30
CA ARG A 128 3.39 1.79 -5.72
C ARG A 128 2.21 2.11 -6.62
N SER A 129 1.02 1.60 -6.27
CA SER A 129 -0.21 1.89 -7.00
C SER A 129 -0.66 3.34 -6.80
N CYS A 130 -0.60 3.84 -5.56
CA CYS A 130 -0.95 5.20 -5.21
C CYS A 130 -0.02 6.21 -5.90
N PHE A 131 1.31 6.05 -5.80
CA PHE A 131 2.27 6.92 -6.47
C PHE A 131 2.20 6.84 -8.00
N ARG A 132 1.83 5.69 -8.57
CA ARG A 132 1.56 5.60 -10.01
C ARG A 132 0.39 6.51 -10.41
N GLN A 133 -0.62 6.60 -9.57
CA GLN A 133 -1.74 7.48 -9.81
C GLN A 133 -1.36 8.95 -9.61
N ALA A 134 -0.55 9.26 -8.58
CA ALA A 134 -0.02 10.59 -8.36
C ALA A 134 0.79 11.13 -9.56
N VAL A 135 1.56 10.25 -10.22
CA VAL A 135 2.26 10.60 -11.47
C VAL A 135 1.27 10.89 -12.61
N LYS A 136 0.16 10.16 -12.72
CA LYS A 136 -0.89 10.42 -13.72
C LYS A 136 -1.68 11.71 -13.44
N TRP A 137 -1.72 12.14 -12.19
CA TRP A 137 -2.34 13.40 -11.77
C TRP A 137 -1.36 14.57 -11.76
N ASP A 138 -0.16 14.38 -12.31
CA ASP A 138 0.93 15.36 -12.36
C ASP A 138 1.37 15.91 -10.97
N MET A 139 1.03 15.19 -9.89
CA MET A 139 1.44 15.52 -8.52
C MET A 139 2.88 15.11 -8.23
N MET A 140 3.43 14.16 -8.99
CA MET A 140 4.80 13.65 -8.88
C MET A 140 5.38 13.44 -10.27
N GLU A 141 6.68 13.75 -10.45
CA GLU A 141 7.36 13.52 -11.73
C GLU A 141 7.61 12.04 -12.03
N LYS A 142 7.90 11.26 -11.00
CA LYS A 142 8.16 9.82 -11.10
C LYS A 142 7.69 9.07 -9.87
N ASN A 143 7.41 7.81 -10.04
CA ASN A 143 7.01 6.93 -8.94
C ASN A 143 8.26 6.38 -8.21
N PRO A 144 8.53 6.80 -6.96
CA PRO A 144 9.73 6.41 -6.21
C PRO A 144 9.72 4.94 -5.77
N ALA A 145 8.55 4.29 -5.78
CA ALA A 145 8.42 2.89 -5.37
C ALA A 145 8.73 1.89 -6.50
N VAL A 146 8.86 2.33 -7.76
CA VAL A 146 9.10 1.39 -8.89
C VAL A 146 10.46 0.74 -8.78
N ASP A 147 11.50 1.54 -8.51
CA ASP A 147 12.89 1.09 -8.47
C ASP A 147 13.37 0.77 -7.05
N ALA A 148 12.48 0.90 -6.05
CA ALA A 148 12.83 0.64 -4.66
C ALA A 148 12.97 -0.86 -4.39
N THR A 149 14.07 -1.24 -3.76
CA THR A 149 14.35 -2.61 -3.34
C THR A 149 13.45 -2.98 -2.15
N VAL A 150 12.62 -4.00 -2.34
CA VAL A 150 11.72 -4.50 -1.30
C VAL A 150 12.33 -5.75 -0.65
N PRO A 151 12.23 -5.91 0.69
CA PRO A 151 12.66 -7.10 1.38
C PRO A 151 12.00 -8.36 0.81
N LYS A 152 12.80 -9.39 0.54
CA LYS A 152 12.29 -10.66 0.01
C LYS A 152 11.64 -11.46 1.12
N ALA A 153 10.34 -11.71 1.01
CA ALA A 153 9.64 -12.63 1.89
C ALA A 153 10.19 -14.05 1.72
N LYS A 154 10.48 -14.72 2.83
CA LYS A 154 10.81 -16.14 2.82
C LYS A 154 9.57 -16.90 2.38
N LYS A 155 9.72 -17.70 1.33
CA LYS A 155 8.66 -18.60 0.87
C LYS A 155 8.50 -19.68 1.93
N GLN A 156 7.40 -19.66 2.68
CA GLN A 156 7.03 -20.79 3.51
C GLN A 156 6.53 -21.92 2.59
N GLU A 157 7.17 -23.08 2.66
CA GLU A 157 6.61 -24.27 2.07
C GLU A 157 5.34 -24.63 2.83
N ARG A 158 4.25 -24.70 2.12
CA ARG A 158 2.98 -25.13 2.70
C ARG A 158 2.97 -26.66 2.67
N GLU A 159 2.65 -27.26 3.79
CA GLU A 159 2.36 -28.69 3.85
C GLU A 159 1.14 -28.98 2.98
N ILE A 160 1.32 -29.86 2.03
CA ILE A 160 0.22 -30.32 1.16
C ILE A 160 -0.30 -31.62 1.79
N TRP A 161 -1.57 -31.66 2.08
CA TRP A 161 -2.20 -32.84 2.62
C TRP A 161 -2.12 -33.99 1.62
N THR A 162 -1.72 -35.15 2.12
CA THR A 162 -1.80 -36.40 1.33
C THR A 162 -3.24 -36.89 1.28
N ALA A 163 -3.51 -37.84 0.39
CA ALA A 163 -4.83 -38.47 0.31
C ALA A 163 -5.24 -39.12 1.64
N GLU A 164 -4.30 -39.75 2.33
CA GLU A 164 -4.52 -40.39 3.64
C GLU A 164 -4.90 -39.35 4.70
N MET A 165 -4.19 -38.24 4.77
CA MET A 165 -4.49 -37.13 5.71
C MET A 165 -5.88 -36.56 5.44
N LEU A 166 -6.25 -36.39 4.18
CA LEU A 166 -7.57 -35.91 3.80
C LEU A 166 -8.68 -36.91 4.24
N MET A 167 -8.48 -38.19 4.00
CA MET A 167 -9.43 -39.23 4.42
C MET A 167 -9.61 -39.25 5.94
N GLN A 168 -8.51 -39.22 6.71
CA GLN A 168 -8.55 -39.12 8.16
C GLN A 168 -9.31 -37.88 8.66
N ALA A 169 -9.08 -36.73 8.02
CA ALA A 169 -9.80 -35.49 8.37
C ALA A 169 -11.29 -35.58 8.07
N LEU A 170 -11.68 -36.23 6.96
CA LEU A 170 -13.07 -36.49 6.61
C LEU A 170 -13.77 -37.45 7.56
N GLU A 171 -13.06 -38.50 8.02
CA GLU A 171 -13.60 -39.44 9.03
C GLU A 171 -13.79 -38.76 10.38
N ALA A 172 -12.84 -37.97 10.82
CA ALA A 172 -12.90 -37.22 12.09
C ALA A 172 -13.87 -36.03 12.09
N CYS A 173 -14.36 -35.61 10.92
CA CYS A 173 -15.23 -34.45 10.80
C CYS A 173 -16.68 -34.82 11.06
N ASP A 174 -17.33 -34.30 12.11
CA ASP A 174 -18.76 -34.56 12.37
C ASP A 174 -19.70 -33.61 11.63
N ASN A 175 -19.19 -32.52 11.07
CA ASN A 175 -19.98 -31.52 10.35
C ASN A 175 -20.25 -31.93 8.91
N LYS A 176 -21.50 -32.29 8.62
CA LYS A 176 -21.96 -32.73 7.28
C LYS A 176 -21.69 -31.69 6.19
N MET A 177 -21.93 -30.40 6.45
CA MET A 177 -21.71 -29.34 5.48
C MET A 177 -20.22 -29.18 5.16
N LEU A 178 -19.37 -29.30 6.16
CA LEU A 178 -17.92 -29.25 5.98
C LEU A 178 -17.41 -30.46 5.19
N LYS A 179 -17.94 -31.66 5.44
CA LYS A 179 -17.66 -32.86 4.62
C LYS A 179 -17.99 -32.65 3.14
N ILE A 180 -19.18 -32.09 2.86
CA ILE A 180 -19.62 -31.79 1.49
C ILE A 180 -18.66 -30.77 0.85
N ALA A 181 -18.31 -29.70 1.58
CA ALA A 181 -17.37 -28.69 1.10
C ALA A 181 -15.99 -29.29 0.76
N PHE A 182 -15.45 -30.18 1.60
CA PHE A 182 -14.20 -30.88 1.32
C PHE A 182 -14.30 -31.76 0.07
N HIS A 183 -15.39 -32.53 -0.08
CA HIS A 183 -15.61 -33.35 -1.26
C HIS A 183 -15.70 -32.52 -2.54
N LEU A 184 -16.44 -31.40 -2.51
CA LEU A 184 -16.57 -30.47 -3.64
C LEU A 184 -15.21 -29.83 -3.99
N ALA A 185 -14.49 -29.34 -3.00
CA ALA A 185 -13.16 -28.76 -3.22
C ALA A 185 -12.17 -29.76 -3.83
N PHE A 186 -12.23 -31.02 -3.37
CA PHE A 186 -11.32 -32.07 -3.85
C PHE A 186 -11.69 -32.61 -5.23
N THR A 187 -12.98 -32.90 -5.46
CA THR A 187 -13.44 -33.53 -6.71
C THR A 187 -13.57 -32.53 -7.86
N ALA A 188 -14.02 -31.30 -7.56
CA ALA A 188 -14.24 -30.26 -8.56
C ALA A 188 -13.13 -29.20 -8.58
N THR A 189 -12.07 -29.36 -7.76
CA THR A 189 -10.95 -28.41 -7.63
C THR A 189 -11.39 -26.96 -7.35
N LEU A 190 -12.56 -26.79 -6.69
CA LEU A 190 -13.13 -25.50 -6.35
C LEU A 190 -12.31 -24.80 -5.28
N ARG A 191 -12.14 -23.47 -5.41
CA ARG A 191 -11.59 -22.62 -4.37
C ARG A 191 -12.69 -22.16 -3.42
N ILE A 192 -12.30 -21.83 -2.18
CA ILE A 192 -13.21 -21.18 -1.24
C ILE A 192 -13.72 -19.88 -1.86
N GLY A 193 -15.02 -19.80 -2.11
CA GLY A 193 -15.68 -18.64 -2.74
C GLY A 193 -16.20 -18.88 -4.16
N GLU A 194 -15.92 -20.05 -4.76
CA GLU A 194 -16.52 -20.53 -5.99
C GLU A 194 -17.64 -21.51 -5.65
#